data_d158afd35470f44affe197b4f32969d5
#
_entry.id   d158afd35470f44affe197b4f32969d5
#
_cell.length_a   1.000
_cell.length_b   1.000
_cell.length_c   1.000
_cell.angle_alpha   90.00
_cell.angle_beta   90.00
_cell.angle_gamma   90.00
#
_symmetry.space_group_name_H-M   'P 1'
#
loop_
_entity.id
_entity.type
_entity.pdbx_description
1 polymer ?
#
loop_
_entity_poly.entity_id
_entity_poly.type
_entity_poly.pdbx_seq_one_letter_code
_entity_poly.pdbx_strand_id
1 'polypeptide(L)'
;MKTVARTALGFVVAAAGATAVSLAAAPSAGAAPSVCPALPGQSASTSSCSAESGPNGLALAITDNGGKATSTADNFAGPAAIALGPGATVTMTGERGGLAIGIAGPGAEVVVDGKNGPTCKGGPAFAGDFQTFKGCRS
;
A
#
# COMPACT_ATOMS: atom_id res chain seq x y z
N MET A 1 41.20 18.36 9.00
CA MET A 1 40.22 18.06 10.06
C MET A 1 38.84 17.99 9.44
N LYS A 2 38.26 16.81 9.34
CA LYS A 2 36.92 16.61 8.77
C LYS A 2 35.92 16.50 9.92
N THR A 3 35.03 17.47 10.03
CA THR A 3 33.96 17.49 11.03
C THR A 3 32.81 16.57 10.56
N VAL A 4 32.64 15.47 11.25
CA VAL A 4 31.50 14.58 11.04
C VAL A 4 30.34 15.12 11.85
N ALA A 5 29.34 15.69 11.18
CA ALA A 5 28.09 16.08 11.81
C ALA A 5 27.28 14.82 12.14
N ARG A 6 27.18 14.48 13.41
CA ARG A 6 26.23 13.45 13.90
C ARG A 6 24.88 14.09 14.03
N THR A 7 23.98 13.75 13.14
CA THR A 7 22.56 14.10 13.27
C THR A 7 21.93 13.15 14.28
N ALA A 8 21.50 13.68 15.42
CA ALA A 8 20.79 12.91 16.43
C ALA A 8 19.37 12.60 15.94
N LEU A 9 19.02 11.31 15.92
CA LEU A 9 17.63 10.87 15.75
C LEU A 9 16.85 11.27 17.00
N GLY A 10 16.02 12.27 16.89
CA GLY A 10 15.05 12.62 17.92
C GLY A 10 13.74 11.84 17.68
N PHE A 11 13.45 10.88 18.53
CA PHE A 11 12.10 10.30 18.59
C PHE A 11 11.21 11.24 19.43
N VAL A 12 10.25 11.86 18.82
CA VAL A 12 9.19 12.58 19.55
C VAL A 12 7.98 11.65 19.63
N VAL A 13 7.77 11.09 20.81
CA VAL A 13 6.52 10.36 21.13
C VAL A 13 5.55 11.39 21.67
N ALA A 14 4.59 11.81 20.89
CA ALA A 14 3.46 12.59 21.34
C ALA A 14 2.30 11.63 21.64
N ALA A 15 2.01 11.44 22.93
CA ALA A 15 0.85 10.71 23.38
C ALA A 15 -0.39 11.62 23.32
N ALA A 16 -1.25 11.39 22.34
CA ALA A 16 -2.68 11.73 22.38
C ALA A 16 -3.38 11.11 21.17
N GLY A 17 -4.01 9.99 21.32
CA GLY A 17 -5.22 9.55 20.63
C GLY A 17 -5.22 9.40 19.11
N ALA A 18 -4.09 9.46 18.42
CA ALA A 18 -3.96 9.09 17.01
C ALA A 18 -2.49 8.76 16.75
N THR A 19 -2.17 7.49 16.69
CA THR A 19 -0.82 7.03 16.34
C THR A 19 -0.60 7.24 14.85
N ALA A 20 -0.24 8.45 14.46
CA ALA A 20 0.42 8.66 13.17
C ALA A 20 1.86 8.16 13.32
N VAL A 21 2.15 6.97 12.82
CA VAL A 21 3.53 6.53 12.64
C VAL A 21 4.08 7.32 11.47
N SER A 22 4.67 8.46 11.75
CA SER A 22 5.45 9.20 10.75
C SER A 22 6.83 8.56 10.65
N LEU A 23 7.02 7.68 9.66
CA LEU A 23 8.35 7.33 9.21
C LEU A 23 8.95 8.57 8.52
N ALA A 24 9.82 9.29 9.21
CA ALA A 24 10.60 10.33 8.59
C ALA A 24 11.61 9.65 7.64
N ALA A 25 11.30 9.69 6.34
CA ALA A 25 12.22 9.21 5.33
C ALA A 25 13.39 10.19 5.19
N ALA A 26 14.61 9.67 5.22
CA ALA A 26 15.79 10.43 4.83
C ALA A 26 15.69 10.81 3.34
N PRO A 27 16.10 12.02 2.93
CA PRO A 27 16.08 12.41 1.52
C PRO A 27 17.05 11.53 0.72
N SER A 28 16.51 10.60 -0.04
CA SER A 28 17.25 9.87 -1.06
C SER A 28 16.94 10.49 -2.42
N ALA A 29 17.89 10.43 -3.36
CA ALA A 29 17.73 10.91 -4.73
C ALA A 29 16.80 9.98 -5.54
N GLY A 30 15.56 9.79 -5.10
CA GLY A 30 14.52 8.98 -5.70
C GLY A 30 13.21 9.22 -4.95
N ALA A 31 12.06 8.87 -5.53
CA ALA A 31 10.80 8.94 -4.83
C ALA A 31 10.86 7.99 -3.61
N ALA A 32 10.76 8.53 -2.41
CA ALA A 32 10.73 7.73 -1.19
C ALA A 32 9.51 6.79 -1.22
N PRO A 33 9.65 5.55 -0.70
CA PRO A 33 8.51 4.67 -0.56
C PRO A 33 7.44 5.31 0.34
N SER A 34 6.19 5.18 -0.07
CA SER A 34 5.05 5.64 0.71
C SER A 34 4.27 4.44 1.21
N VAL A 35 3.86 4.49 2.46
CA VAL A 35 3.07 3.44 3.11
C VAL A 35 1.81 4.07 3.68
N CYS A 36 0.66 3.59 3.24
CA CYS A 36 -0.66 4.03 3.68
C CYS A 36 -1.37 2.86 4.38
N PRO A 37 -1.26 2.71 5.70
CA PRO A 37 -2.03 1.73 6.46
C PRO A 37 -3.36 2.33 6.89
N ALA A 38 -4.46 1.59 6.74
CA ALA A 38 -5.76 1.93 7.27
C ALA A 38 -6.25 0.82 8.21
N LEU A 39 -6.26 1.10 9.51
CA LEU A 39 -6.85 0.26 10.52
C LEU A 39 -8.39 0.35 10.47
N PRO A 40 -9.14 -0.53 11.14
CA PRO A 40 -10.59 -0.49 11.15
C PRO A 40 -11.17 0.91 11.40
N GLY A 41 -12.00 1.40 10.49
CA GLY A 41 -12.62 2.72 10.52
C GLY A 41 -11.67 3.90 10.21
N GLN A 42 -10.48 3.63 9.69
CA GLN A 42 -9.48 4.65 9.37
C GLN A 42 -9.20 4.77 7.87
N SER A 43 -8.59 5.86 7.50
CA SER A 43 -8.05 6.09 6.16
C SER A 43 -6.67 6.72 6.26
N ALA A 44 -5.82 6.43 5.28
CA ALA A 44 -4.51 7.05 5.12
C ALA A 44 -4.25 7.31 3.64
N SER A 45 -3.69 8.45 3.31
CA SER A 45 -3.38 8.79 1.92
C SER A 45 -2.15 9.68 1.80
N THR A 46 -1.43 9.51 0.70
CA THR A 46 -0.37 10.39 0.23
C THR A 46 -0.62 10.72 -1.24
N SER A 47 0.31 11.38 -1.92
CA SER A 47 0.20 11.64 -3.36
C SER A 47 0.24 10.36 -4.23
N SER A 48 0.76 9.25 -3.71
CA SER A 48 0.96 8.01 -4.45
C SER A 48 0.19 6.81 -3.92
N CYS A 49 -0.14 6.77 -2.63
CA CYS A 49 -0.93 5.68 -2.05
C CYS A 49 -2.17 6.19 -1.32
N SER A 50 -3.20 5.35 -1.29
CA SER A 50 -4.43 5.58 -0.54
C SER A 50 -4.93 4.26 0.03
N ALA A 51 -5.26 4.25 1.31
CA ALA A 51 -5.89 3.12 1.96
C ALA A 51 -7.10 3.59 2.77
N GLU A 52 -8.19 2.84 2.69
CA GLU A 52 -9.41 3.12 3.41
C GLU A 52 -9.97 1.81 3.97
N SER A 53 -10.39 1.84 5.21
CA SER A 53 -10.96 0.67 5.87
C SER A 53 -12.29 1.01 6.51
N GLY A 54 -13.28 0.17 6.26
CA GLY A 54 -14.52 0.13 7.01
C GLY A 54 -14.29 -0.35 8.46
N PRO A 55 -15.34 -0.41 9.28
CA PRO A 55 -15.22 -0.65 10.72
C PRO A 55 -14.57 -1.99 11.08
N ASN A 56 -14.55 -2.95 10.18
CA ASN A 56 -14.05 -4.31 10.40
C ASN A 56 -12.99 -4.75 9.38
N GLY A 57 -12.44 -3.83 8.59
CA GLY A 57 -11.43 -4.13 7.56
C GLY A 57 -10.02 -3.72 7.99
N LEU A 58 -9.06 -4.07 7.19
CA LEU A 58 -7.67 -3.63 7.31
C LEU A 58 -7.10 -3.44 5.91
N ALA A 59 -6.81 -2.21 5.50
CA ALA A 59 -6.26 -1.93 4.18
C ALA A 59 -4.81 -1.46 4.26
N LEU A 60 -4.00 -1.89 3.29
CA LEU A 60 -2.62 -1.46 3.16
C LEU A 60 -2.31 -1.10 1.71
N ALA A 61 -1.74 0.07 1.50
CA ALA A 61 -1.20 0.46 0.20
C ALA A 61 0.26 0.88 0.36
N ILE A 62 1.13 0.35 -0.50
CA ILE A 62 2.56 0.64 -0.50
C ILE A 62 2.97 1.03 -1.92
N THR A 63 3.71 2.12 -2.05
CA THR A 63 4.26 2.56 -3.33
C THR A 63 5.72 2.89 -3.21
N ASP A 64 6.45 2.65 -4.28
CA ASP A 64 7.85 3.03 -4.41
C ASP A 64 8.14 3.46 -5.85
N ASN A 65 9.08 4.39 -6.00
CA ASN A 65 9.64 4.81 -7.28
C ASN A 65 8.62 5.15 -8.37
N GLY A 66 7.58 5.93 -8.02
CA GLY A 66 6.56 6.43 -8.95
C GLY A 66 5.36 5.51 -9.14
N GLY A 67 5.24 4.42 -8.37
CA GLY A 67 4.05 3.57 -8.34
C GLY A 67 2.84 4.27 -7.72
N LYS A 68 1.65 3.78 -8.02
CA LYS A 68 0.39 4.22 -7.41
C LYS A 68 -0.40 3.03 -6.90
N ALA A 69 -0.85 3.08 -5.65
CA ALA A 69 -1.59 2.00 -5.02
C ALA A 69 -2.82 2.53 -4.27
N THR A 70 -3.94 1.84 -4.46
CA THR A 70 -5.18 2.08 -3.73
C THR A 70 -5.69 0.79 -3.13
N SER A 71 -6.05 0.81 -1.86
CA SER A 71 -6.56 -0.36 -1.14
C SER A 71 -7.78 0.03 -0.32
N THR A 72 -8.89 -0.65 -0.53
CA THR A 72 -10.14 -0.43 0.21
C THR A 72 -10.59 -1.75 0.83
N ALA A 73 -10.89 -1.75 2.13
CA ALA A 73 -11.28 -2.94 2.88
C ALA A 73 -12.62 -2.76 3.57
N ASP A 74 -13.53 -3.71 3.37
CA ASP A 74 -14.79 -3.83 4.09
C ASP A 74 -14.99 -5.26 4.58
N ASN A 75 -15.94 -5.47 5.50
CA ASN A 75 -16.40 -6.80 5.91
C ASN A 75 -15.28 -7.81 6.24
N PHE A 76 -14.35 -7.45 7.09
CA PHE A 76 -13.20 -8.29 7.48
C PHE A 76 -12.23 -8.63 6.34
N ALA A 77 -12.20 -7.82 5.29
CA ALA A 77 -11.23 -7.94 4.22
C ALA A 77 -9.87 -7.36 4.61
N GLY A 78 -8.79 -7.94 4.07
CA GLY A 78 -7.43 -7.48 4.27
C GLY A 78 -6.66 -7.36 2.94
N PRO A 79 -7.00 -6.39 2.06
CA PRO A 79 -6.25 -6.17 0.84
C PRO A 79 -4.92 -5.46 1.10
N ALA A 80 -3.87 -5.92 0.41
CA ALA A 80 -2.55 -5.28 0.38
C ALA A 80 -2.15 -4.95 -1.06
N ALA A 81 -2.10 -3.67 -1.39
CA ALA A 81 -1.74 -3.15 -2.70
C ALA A 81 -0.29 -2.64 -2.70
N ILE A 82 0.57 -3.19 -3.56
CA ILE A 82 1.99 -2.84 -3.64
C ILE A 82 2.34 -2.46 -5.09
N ALA A 83 2.69 -1.20 -5.32
CA ALA A 83 3.08 -0.71 -6.64
C ALA A 83 4.53 -0.22 -6.63
N LEU A 84 5.38 -0.89 -7.40
CA LEU A 84 6.83 -0.71 -7.42
C LEU A 84 7.32 -0.26 -8.79
N GLY A 85 7.74 0.98 -8.89
CA GLY A 85 8.33 1.50 -10.10
C GLY A 85 7.41 2.38 -10.94
N PRO A 86 7.97 3.07 -11.95
CA PRO A 86 7.24 4.03 -12.76
C PRO A 86 6.13 3.37 -13.56
N GLY A 87 4.93 3.94 -13.52
CA GLY A 87 3.77 3.41 -14.22
C GLY A 87 3.13 2.18 -13.60
N ALA A 88 3.63 1.69 -12.44
CA ALA A 88 2.98 0.62 -11.70
C ALA A 88 1.68 1.12 -11.05
N THR A 89 0.60 0.39 -11.23
CA THR A 89 -0.69 0.71 -10.60
C THR A 89 -1.31 -0.53 -9.98
N VAL A 90 -1.79 -0.39 -8.75
CA VAL A 90 -2.53 -1.45 -8.06
C VAL A 90 -3.80 -0.87 -7.45
N THR A 91 -4.93 -1.45 -7.79
CA THR A 91 -6.22 -1.10 -7.20
C THR A 91 -6.83 -2.35 -6.58
N MET A 92 -7.08 -2.31 -5.29
CA MET A 92 -7.62 -3.43 -4.54
C MET A 92 -8.86 -3.04 -3.75
N THR A 93 -9.90 -3.83 -3.91
CA THR A 93 -11.14 -3.71 -3.14
C THR A 93 -11.44 -5.05 -2.47
N GLY A 94 -11.47 -5.06 -1.15
CA GLY A 94 -11.90 -6.21 -0.35
C GLY A 94 -13.33 -6.02 0.11
N GLU A 95 -14.26 -6.84 -0.37
CA GLU A 95 -15.68 -6.75 -0.04
C GLU A 95 -16.16 -7.88 0.90
N ARG A 96 -15.37 -8.93 1.03
CA ARG A 96 -15.66 -10.10 1.87
C ARG A 96 -14.48 -10.41 2.76
N GLY A 97 -14.72 -11.10 3.84
CA GLY A 97 -13.66 -11.56 4.72
C GLY A 97 -12.62 -12.39 3.95
N GLY A 98 -11.35 -12.08 4.18
CA GLY A 98 -10.23 -12.75 3.54
C GLY A 98 -9.13 -11.78 3.13
N LEU A 99 -7.98 -12.35 2.81
CA LEU A 99 -6.82 -11.59 2.38
C LEU A 99 -6.76 -11.52 0.85
N ALA A 100 -6.24 -10.42 0.34
CA ALA A 100 -5.86 -10.29 -1.06
C ALA A 100 -4.52 -9.55 -1.14
N ILE A 101 -3.69 -9.93 -2.09
CA ILE A 101 -2.43 -9.27 -2.35
C ILE A 101 -2.30 -8.93 -3.83
N GLY A 102 -1.86 -7.72 -4.15
CA GLY A 102 -1.56 -7.29 -5.51
C GLY A 102 -0.21 -6.59 -5.54
N ILE A 103 0.66 -7.02 -6.45
CA ILE A 103 1.99 -6.46 -6.65
C ILE A 103 2.14 -6.13 -8.12
N ALA A 104 2.43 -4.87 -8.43
CA ALA A 104 2.75 -4.42 -9.77
C ALA A 104 4.18 -3.85 -9.82
N GLY A 105 4.96 -4.32 -10.77
CA GLY A 105 6.25 -3.73 -11.15
C GLY A 105 6.09 -2.63 -12.20
N PRO A 106 7.21 -2.10 -12.76
CA PRO A 106 7.16 -0.99 -13.72
C PRO A 106 6.25 -1.28 -14.90
N GLY A 107 5.34 -0.35 -15.19
CA GLY A 107 4.39 -0.44 -16.30
C GLY A 107 3.29 -1.49 -16.14
N ALA A 108 3.17 -2.13 -15.00
CA ALA A 108 2.14 -3.14 -14.74
C ALA A 108 0.90 -2.54 -14.08
N GLU A 109 -0.23 -3.16 -14.33
CA GLU A 109 -1.51 -2.85 -13.71
C GLU A 109 -2.10 -4.11 -13.06
N VAL A 110 -2.47 -3.98 -11.79
CA VAL A 110 -3.20 -5.03 -11.04
C VAL A 110 -4.52 -4.46 -10.55
N VAL A 111 -5.60 -5.18 -10.78
CA VAL A 111 -6.93 -4.85 -10.26
C VAL A 111 -7.52 -6.08 -9.57
N VAL A 112 -7.95 -5.90 -8.33
CA VAL A 112 -8.67 -6.90 -7.54
C VAL A 112 -9.95 -6.25 -7.01
N ASP A 113 -11.11 -6.74 -7.41
CA ASP A 113 -12.41 -6.18 -7.02
C ASP A 113 -13.14 -6.97 -5.92
N GLY A 114 -12.56 -8.07 -5.46
CA GLY A 114 -13.15 -8.92 -4.42
C GLY A 114 -14.37 -9.76 -4.85
N LYS A 115 -14.80 -9.64 -6.10
CA LYS A 115 -15.96 -10.37 -6.68
C LYS A 115 -15.56 -11.31 -7.79
N ASN A 116 -14.77 -10.78 -8.72
CA ASN A 116 -14.23 -11.51 -9.85
C ASN A 116 -12.79 -11.92 -9.56
N GLY A 117 -12.15 -12.67 -10.40
CA GLY A 117 -10.73 -12.94 -10.22
C GLY A 117 -9.88 -11.68 -10.47
N PRO A 118 -8.68 -11.60 -9.87
CA PRO A 118 -7.76 -10.51 -10.13
C PRO A 118 -7.33 -10.45 -11.59
N THR A 119 -7.00 -9.25 -12.07
CA THR A 119 -6.44 -9.03 -13.39
C THR A 119 -5.05 -8.44 -13.30
N CYS A 120 -4.12 -8.97 -14.10
CA CYS A 120 -2.76 -8.49 -14.24
C CYS A 120 -2.50 -8.12 -15.71
N LYS A 121 -1.95 -6.94 -15.98
CA LYS A 121 -1.67 -6.44 -17.33
C LYS A 121 -0.36 -5.69 -17.39
N GLY A 122 0.23 -5.63 -18.58
CA GLY A 122 1.43 -4.85 -18.85
C GLY A 122 2.70 -5.52 -18.35
N GLY A 123 3.49 -4.83 -17.54
CA GLY A 123 4.76 -5.31 -16.99
C GLY A 123 4.60 -6.43 -15.95
N PRO A 124 5.68 -6.73 -15.21
CA PRO A 124 5.66 -7.83 -14.25
C PRO A 124 4.66 -7.56 -13.12
N ALA A 125 3.71 -8.47 -12.95
CA ALA A 125 2.67 -8.36 -11.92
C ALA A 125 2.29 -9.72 -11.35
N PHE A 126 1.80 -9.68 -10.12
CA PHE A 126 1.23 -10.83 -9.42
C PHE A 126 0.05 -10.38 -8.56
N ALA A 127 -1.01 -11.16 -8.56
CA ALA A 127 -2.07 -10.97 -7.59
C ALA A 127 -2.68 -12.31 -7.17
N GLY A 128 -3.03 -12.38 -5.90
CA GLY A 128 -3.77 -13.48 -5.31
C GLY A 128 -4.93 -12.97 -4.48
N ASP A 129 -6.09 -13.55 -4.66
CA ASP A 129 -7.30 -13.18 -3.95
C ASP A 129 -7.90 -14.43 -3.28
N PHE A 130 -7.79 -14.47 -1.96
CA PHE A 130 -8.35 -15.54 -1.14
C PHE A 130 -9.88 -15.41 -0.94
N GLN A 131 -10.47 -14.30 -1.34
CA GLN A 131 -11.93 -14.12 -1.34
C GLN A 131 -12.59 -14.89 -2.50
N THR A 132 -11.91 -14.94 -3.64
CA THR A 132 -12.37 -15.65 -4.86
C THR A 132 -11.60 -16.93 -5.14
N PHE A 133 -10.51 -17.20 -4.42
CA PHE A 133 -9.54 -18.28 -4.65
C PHE A 133 -8.93 -18.26 -6.04
N LYS A 134 -8.74 -17.07 -6.60
CA LYS A 134 -8.15 -16.84 -7.92
C LYS A 134 -6.88 -16.02 -7.83
N GLY A 135 -6.07 -16.13 -8.86
CA GLY A 135 -4.84 -15.35 -9.00
C GLY A 135 -4.56 -14.98 -10.44
N CYS A 136 -3.66 -14.04 -10.64
CA CYS A 136 -3.10 -13.70 -11.94
C CYS A 136 -1.61 -13.38 -11.85
N ARG A 137 -0.94 -13.44 -12.97
CA ARG A 137 0.43 -12.95 -13.16
C ARG A 137 0.62 -12.49 -14.61
N SER A 138 1.54 -11.55 -14.81
CA SER A 138 2.01 -11.14 -16.14
C SER A 138 3.52 -10.96 -16.16
#